data_255d1fdc618cbdedc9f4f9097c24ae54
#
_entry.id   255d1fdc618cbdedc9f4f9097c24ae54
#
_cell.length_a   1.000
_cell.length_b   1.000
_cell.length_c   1.000
_cell.angle_alpha   90.00
_cell.angle_beta   90.00
_cell.angle_gamma   90.00
#
_symmetry.space_group_name_H-M   'P 1'
#
loop_
_entity.id
_entity.type
_entity.pdbx_description
1 polymer ?
#
loop_
_entity_poly.entity_id
_entity_poly.type
_entity_poly.pdbx_seq_one_letter_code
_entity_poly.pdbx_strand_id
1 'polypeptide(L)'
;MPARLPYFTIGHSTLSVDELAARLKAAKVTRLIDVRTIPRSRTNPQFNQDVLPAALAPHGIAYEAMASLGGRRSLQRNVAPEVNGFWDHRSFHNYADHAYSSPEFGTALTHLADLGETERVAVMCSEAVWWRC
;
A
#
# COMPACT_ATOMS: atom_id res chain seq x y z
N MET A 1 -19.53 -10.60 -16.80
CA MET A 1 -18.33 -10.19 -16.06
C MET A 1 -18.66 -10.25 -14.58
N PRO A 2 -17.86 -10.93 -13.77
CA PRO A 2 -18.04 -10.81 -12.33
C PRO A 2 -17.82 -9.36 -11.91
N ALA A 3 -18.68 -8.87 -11.02
CA ALA A 3 -18.47 -7.56 -10.43
C ALA A 3 -17.19 -7.58 -9.62
N ARG A 4 -16.32 -6.59 -9.81
CA ARG A 4 -15.13 -6.44 -8.99
C ARG A 4 -15.52 -6.09 -7.57
N LEU A 5 -14.84 -6.70 -6.62
CA LEU A 5 -14.97 -6.32 -5.22
C LEU A 5 -14.36 -4.94 -4.99
N PRO A 6 -14.86 -4.19 -4.03
CA PRO A 6 -14.29 -2.87 -3.73
C PRO A 6 -12.89 -2.99 -3.13
N TYR A 7 -12.03 -2.03 -3.44
CA TYR A 7 -10.76 -1.83 -2.79
C TYR A 7 -10.90 -0.84 -1.64
N PHE A 8 -10.10 -1.04 -0.62
CA PHE A 8 -10.03 -0.13 0.53
C PHE A 8 -8.61 0.40 0.69
N THR A 9 -8.49 1.55 1.31
CA THR A 9 -7.20 2.09 1.73
C THR A 9 -7.22 2.32 3.22
N ILE A 10 -6.09 2.14 3.86
CA ILE A 10 -5.93 2.38 5.29
C ILE A 10 -4.52 2.88 5.58
N GLY A 11 -4.39 3.88 6.47
CA GLY A 11 -3.12 4.28 7.02
C GLY A 11 -3.00 3.74 8.45
N HIS A 12 -1.91 3.06 8.76
CA HIS A 12 -1.79 2.48 10.11
C HIS A 12 -1.57 3.54 11.19
N SER A 13 -0.99 4.70 10.83
CA SER A 13 -0.74 5.80 11.78
C SER A 13 -0.13 5.28 13.09
N THR A 14 -0.72 5.65 14.22
CA THR A 14 -0.33 5.21 15.56
C THR A 14 -1.32 4.22 16.17
N LEU A 15 -2.12 3.55 15.33
CA LEU A 15 -3.08 2.55 15.80
C LEU A 15 -2.39 1.38 16.50
N SER A 16 -3.12 0.68 17.35
CA SER A 16 -2.72 -0.67 17.77
C SER A 16 -3.04 -1.66 16.66
N VAL A 17 -2.45 -2.85 16.71
CA VAL A 17 -2.78 -3.93 15.77
C VAL A 17 -4.26 -4.31 15.89
N ASP A 18 -4.79 -4.34 17.11
CA ASP A 18 -6.20 -4.67 17.35
C ASP A 18 -7.13 -3.62 16.71
N GLU A 19 -6.79 -2.34 16.81
CA GLU A 19 -7.54 -1.27 16.16
C GLU A 19 -7.48 -1.39 14.63
N LEU A 20 -6.30 -1.68 14.08
CA LEU A 20 -6.13 -1.92 12.65
C LEU A 20 -6.99 -3.10 12.21
N ALA A 21 -6.89 -4.23 12.90
CA ALA A 21 -7.66 -5.44 12.60
C ALA A 21 -9.16 -5.19 12.68
N ALA A 22 -9.62 -4.44 13.67
CA ALA A 22 -11.03 -4.10 13.83
C ALA A 22 -11.57 -3.30 12.63
N ARG A 23 -10.80 -2.33 12.15
CA ARG A 23 -11.18 -1.53 10.97
C ARG A 23 -11.23 -2.38 9.70
N LEU A 24 -10.25 -3.27 9.51
CA LEU A 24 -10.20 -4.16 8.37
C LEU A 24 -11.38 -5.14 8.40
N LYS A 25 -11.71 -5.71 9.55
CA LYS A 25 -12.85 -6.60 9.71
C LYS A 25 -14.18 -5.90 9.46
N ALA A 26 -14.33 -4.65 9.88
CA ALA A 26 -15.55 -3.86 9.65
C ALA A 26 -15.82 -3.70 8.16
N ALA A 27 -14.79 -3.62 7.33
CA ALA A 27 -14.89 -3.58 5.87
C ALA A 27 -14.87 -4.96 5.22
N LYS A 28 -14.82 -6.02 6.01
CA LYS A 28 -14.73 -7.43 5.56
C LYS A 28 -13.51 -7.69 4.68
N VAL A 29 -12.41 -7.02 4.98
CA VAL A 29 -11.13 -7.20 4.28
C VAL A 29 -10.54 -8.56 4.65
N THR A 30 -10.08 -9.28 3.65
CA THR A 30 -9.45 -10.60 3.82
C THR A 30 -7.94 -10.56 3.57
N ARG A 31 -7.43 -9.52 2.92
CA ARG A 31 -6.00 -9.36 2.63
C ARG A 31 -5.57 -7.91 2.76
N LEU A 32 -4.49 -7.72 3.52
CA LEU A 32 -3.84 -6.42 3.65
C LEU A 32 -2.62 -6.37 2.72
N ILE A 33 -2.59 -5.38 1.85
CA ILE A 33 -1.47 -5.13 0.94
C ILE A 33 -0.65 -3.98 1.51
N ASP A 34 0.56 -4.30 1.95
CA ASP A 34 1.48 -3.32 2.51
C ASP A 34 2.33 -2.71 1.39
N VAL A 35 2.05 -1.46 1.04
CA VAL A 35 2.77 -0.77 -0.04
C VAL A 35 3.92 0.09 0.48
N ARG A 36 4.20 0.06 1.79
CA ARG A 36 5.31 0.86 2.33
C ARG A 36 6.63 0.41 1.70
N THR A 37 7.38 1.37 1.18
CA THR A 37 8.72 1.10 0.63
C THR A 37 9.65 0.54 1.70
N ILE A 38 9.52 1.05 2.93
CA ILE A 38 10.26 0.56 4.11
C ILE A 38 9.21 0.11 5.13
N PRO A 39 8.87 -1.20 5.20
CA PRO A 39 7.81 -1.71 6.08
C PRO A 39 8.30 -1.91 7.52
N ARG A 40 8.95 -0.89 8.06
CA ARG A 40 9.49 -0.87 9.41
C ARG A 40 9.34 0.52 10.02
N SER A 41 9.15 0.57 11.33
CA SER A 41 9.07 1.81 12.08
C SER A 41 9.63 1.59 13.49
N ARG A 42 10.43 2.53 13.97
CA ARG A 42 10.87 2.54 15.37
C ARG A 42 9.74 3.01 16.28
N THR A 43 8.90 3.91 15.79
CA THR A 43 7.81 4.52 16.54
C THR A 43 6.61 3.59 16.68
N ASN A 44 6.34 2.81 15.62
CA ASN A 44 5.19 1.91 15.56
C ASN A 44 5.66 0.49 15.17
N PRO A 45 6.47 -0.18 16.03
CA PRO A 45 7.09 -1.46 15.69
C PRO A 45 6.07 -2.60 15.55
N GLN A 46 4.85 -2.44 16.07
CA GLN A 46 3.78 -3.42 15.93
C GLN A 46 3.37 -3.66 14.48
N PHE A 47 3.70 -2.73 13.57
CA PHE A 47 3.40 -2.84 12.15
C PHE A 47 4.60 -3.26 11.32
N ASN A 48 5.72 -3.64 11.94
CA ASN A 48 6.88 -4.12 11.21
C ASN A 48 6.56 -5.41 10.44
N GLN A 49 7.14 -5.55 9.26
CA GLN A 49 6.87 -6.66 8.35
C GLN A 49 7.15 -8.02 8.97
N ASP A 50 8.09 -8.12 9.89
CA ASP A 50 8.47 -9.37 10.55
C ASP A 50 7.47 -9.82 11.63
N VAL A 51 6.59 -8.94 12.11
CA VAL A 51 5.62 -9.26 13.18
C VAL A 51 4.16 -9.14 12.73
N LEU A 52 3.86 -8.26 11.80
CA LEU A 52 2.47 -7.97 11.41
C LEU A 52 1.72 -9.16 10.79
N PRO A 53 2.32 -9.98 9.91
CA PRO A 53 1.61 -11.12 9.33
C PRO A 53 1.06 -12.10 10.38
N ALA A 54 1.87 -12.45 11.38
CA ALA A 54 1.46 -13.34 12.46
C ALA A 54 0.39 -12.71 13.36
N ALA A 55 0.45 -11.40 13.55
CA ALA A 55 -0.55 -10.67 14.34
C ALA A 55 -1.91 -10.59 13.66
N LEU A 56 -1.95 -10.55 12.33
CA LEU A 56 -3.19 -10.49 11.55
C LEU A 56 -3.81 -11.85 11.29
N ALA A 57 -3.01 -12.92 11.28
CA ALA A 57 -3.49 -14.27 10.97
C ALA A 57 -4.68 -14.72 11.85
N PRO A 58 -4.67 -14.51 13.19
CA PRO A 58 -5.81 -14.87 14.04
C PRO A 58 -7.09 -14.13 13.68
N HIS A 59 -6.99 -12.99 13.01
CA HIS A 59 -8.14 -12.19 12.57
C HIS A 59 -8.66 -12.61 11.19
N GLY A 60 -8.08 -13.63 10.58
CA GLY A 60 -8.47 -14.08 9.25
C GLY A 60 -8.02 -13.14 8.13
N ILE A 61 -6.98 -12.35 8.35
CA ILE A 61 -6.46 -11.36 7.41
C ILE A 61 -5.08 -11.81 6.95
N ALA A 62 -4.95 -12.08 5.64
CA ALA A 62 -3.66 -12.35 5.02
C ALA A 62 -2.86 -11.06 4.84
N TYR A 63 -1.55 -11.17 4.84
CA TYR A 63 -0.63 -10.04 4.64
C TYR A 63 0.23 -10.30 3.40
N GLU A 64 0.38 -9.28 2.57
CA GLU A 64 1.28 -9.34 1.43
C GLU A 64 1.96 -7.98 1.24
N ALA A 65 3.29 -7.98 1.13
CA ALA A 65 4.05 -6.76 0.85
C ALA A 65 4.16 -6.54 -0.65
N MET A 66 3.87 -5.31 -1.10
CA MET A 66 4.04 -4.87 -2.48
C MET A 66 4.78 -3.53 -2.51
N ALA A 67 6.05 -3.54 -2.09
CA ALA A 67 6.86 -2.33 -1.99
C ALA A 67 7.00 -1.59 -3.33
N SER A 68 6.87 -2.28 -4.46
CA SER A 68 6.90 -1.66 -5.78
C SER A 68 5.80 -0.63 -6.01
N LEU A 69 4.69 -0.74 -5.28
CA LEU A 69 3.58 0.23 -5.32
C LEU A 69 3.79 1.43 -4.38
N GLY A 70 4.82 1.39 -3.56
CA GLY A 70 5.05 2.41 -2.54
C GLY A 70 5.47 3.76 -3.10
N GLY A 71 5.11 4.82 -2.38
CA GLY A 71 5.28 6.20 -2.81
C GLY A 71 6.58 6.87 -2.42
N ARG A 72 7.38 6.25 -1.56
CA ARG A 72 8.64 6.83 -1.11
C ARG A 72 9.77 6.51 -2.09
N ARG A 73 9.94 7.38 -3.10
CA ARG A 73 10.89 7.16 -4.19
C ARG A 73 11.85 8.32 -4.34
N SER A 74 13.07 7.99 -4.78
CA SER A 74 14.08 8.96 -5.18
C SER A 74 13.80 9.48 -6.58
N LEU A 75 14.58 10.48 -7.01
CA LEU A 75 14.53 11.00 -8.36
C LEU A 75 14.74 9.88 -9.40
N GLN A 76 13.85 9.81 -10.37
CA GLN A 76 13.92 8.84 -11.47
C GLN A 76 14.62 9.48 -12.66
N ARG A 77 15.88 9.19 -12.86
CA ARG A 77 16.73 9.82 -13.88
C ARG A 77 16.38 9.41 -15.30
N ASN A 78 15.67 8.30 -15.46
CA ASN A 78 15.25 7.77 -16.77
C ASN A 78 13.95 8.37 -17.29
N VAL A 79 13.36 9.30 -16.57
CA VAL A 79 12.12 9.98 -16.98
C VAL A 79 12.41 11.48 -17.10
N ALA A 80 12.00 12.06 -18.25
CA ALA A 80 12.17 13.49 -18.49
C ALA A 80 11.30 14.29 -17.49
N PRO A 81 11.81 15.43 -16.96
CA PRO A 81 11.11 16.19 -15.91
C PRO A 81 9.69 16.65 -16.31
N GLU A 82 9.44 16.89 -17.59
CA GLU A 82 8.15 17.35 -18.10
C GLU A 82 7.08 16.27 -18.21
N VAL A 83 7.46 14.99 -18.15
CA VAL A 83 6.51 13.86 -18.35
C VAL A 83 5.39 13.90 -17.29
N ASN A 84 5.74 14.15 -16.04
CA ASN A 84 4.78 14.27 -14.94
C ASN A 84 4.83 15.68 -14.34
N GLY A 85 5.01 16.69 -15.17
CA GLY A 85 5.21 18.07 -14.77
C GLY A 85 4.03 18.71 -14.03
N PHE A 86 2.88 18.08 -14.00
CA PHE A 86 1.75 18.48 -13.17
C PHE A 86 2.11 18.51 -11.67
N TRP A 87 2.97 17.61 -11.23
CA TRP A 87 3.31 17.46 -9.82
C TRP A 87 4.49 18.35 -9.44
N ASP A 88 4.21 19.44 -8.73
CA ASP A 88 5.25 20.36 -8.23
C ASP A 88 6.01 19.79 -7.04
N HIS A 89 5.33 19.06 -6.16
CA HIS A 89 5.96 18.46 -4.98
C HIS A 89 6.88 17.32 -5.41
N ARG A 90 8.14 17.39 -4.96
CA ARG A 90 9.18 16.42 -5.37
C ARG A 90 8.78 14.96 -5.11
N SER A 91 8.24 14.67 -3.94
CA SER A 91 7.86 13.29 -3.58
C SER A 91 6.79 12.75 -4.52
N PHE A 92 5.78 13.53 -4.85
CA PHE A 92 4.72 13.12 -5.75
C PHE A 92 5.21 13.02 -7.19
N HIS A 93 6.08 13.92 -7.61
CA HIS A 93 6.70 13.85 -8.94
C HIS A 93 7.56 12.58 -9.07
N ASN A 94 8.40 12.30 -8.09
CA ASN A 94 9.24 11.10 -8.09
C ASN A 94 8.40 9.82 -8.10
N TYR A 95 7.31 9.81 -7.36
CA TYR A 95 6.40 8.66 -7.35
C TYR A 95 5.70 8.49 -8.70
N ALA A 96 5.21 9.55 -9.29
CA ALA A 96 4.58 9.51 -10.62
C ALA A 96 5.54 8.99 -11.67
N ASP A 97 6.80 9.44 -11.65
CA ASP A 97 7.84 8.95 -12.55
C ASP A 97 8.14 7.47 -12.33
N HIS A 98 8.20 7.03 -11.08
CA HIS A 98 8.38 5.62 -10.73
C HIS A 98 7.22 4.78 -11.28
N ALA A 99 5.98 5.19 -11.04
CA ALA A 99 4.80 4.48 -11.53
C ALA A 99 4.76 4.41 -13.07
N TYR A 100 5.20 5.48 -13.72
CA TYR A 100 5.26 5.56 -15.18
C TYR A 100 6.30 4.62 -15.78
N SER A 101 7.47 4.50 -15.16
CA SER A 101 8.65 3.87 -15.76
C SER A 101 9.00 2.48 -15.21
N SER A 102 8.50 2.09 -14.04
CA SER A 102 8.90 0.85 -13.37
C SER A 102 8.10 -0.35 -13.87
N PRO A 103 8.75 -1.37 -14.46
CA PRO A 103 8.07 -2.63 -14.79
C PRO A 103 7.54 -3.35 -13.55
N GLU A 104 8.24 -3.26 -12.42
CA GLU A 104 7.85 -3.87 -11.15
C GLU A 104 6.56 -3.25 -10.62
N PHE A 105 6.37 -1.94 -10.79
CA PHE A 105 5.12 -1.26 -10.45
C PHE A 105 3.96 -1.83 -11.25
N GLY A 106 4.12 -1.96 -12.56
CA GLY A 106 3.09 -2.51 -13.45
C GLY A 106 2.74 -3.95 -13.11
N THR A 107 3.74 -4.79 -12.83
CA THR A 107 3.53 -6.18 -12.41
C THR A 107 2.77 -6.25 -11.09
N ALA A 108 3.16 -5.46 -10.11
CA ALA A 108 2.48 -5.41 -8.81
C ALA A 108 1.04 -4.90 -8.93
N LEU A 109 0.81 -3.90 -9.76
CA LEU A 109 -0.54 -3.36 -10.00
C LEU A 109 -1.45 -4.42 -10.64
N THR A 110 -0.94 -5.18 -11.61
CA THR A 110 -1.69 -6.29 -12.23
C THR A 110 -2.04 -7.36 -11.20
N HIS A 111 -1.08 -7.73 -10.36
CA HIS A 111 -1.32 -8.70 -9.29
C HIS A 111 -2.36 -8.20 -8.29
N LEU A 112 -2.30 -6.92 -7.91
CA LEU A 112 -3.30 -6.30 -7.03
C LEU A 112 -4.70 -6.36 -7.67
N ALA A 113 -4.79 -6.08 -8.97
CA ALA A 113 -6.05 -6.14 -9.69
C ALA A 113 -6.64 -7.56 -9.72
N ASP A 114 -5.79 -8.57 -9.92
CA ASP A 114 -6.20 -9.97 -9.90
C ASP A 114 -6.71 -10.40 -8.52
N LEU A 115 -6.02 -10.01 -7.46
CA LEU A 115 -6.45 -10.28 -6.09
C LEU A 115 -7.84 -9.67 -5.80
N GLY A 116 -8.07 -8.47 -6.26
CA GLY A 116 -9.33 -7.76 -6.05
C GLY A 116 -10.54 -8.36 -6.77
N GLU A 117 -10.34 -9.31 -7.67
CA GLU A 117 -11.45 -10.03 -8.30
C GLU A 117 -12.08 -11.06 -7.37
N THR A 118 -11.31 -11.62 -6.43
CA THR A 118 -11.74 -12.71 -5.55
C THR A 118 -11.68 -12.38 -4.06
N GLU A 119 -10.92 -11.36 -3.67
CA GLU A 119 -10.73 -10.97 -2.29
C GLU A 119 -11.06 -9.49 -2.06
N ARG A 120 -11.46 -9.18 -0.84
CA ARG A 120 -11.60 -7.78 -0.40
C ARG A 120 -10.24 -7.35 0.13
N VAL A 121 -9.56 -6.47 -0.60
CA VAL A 121 -8.20 -6.03 -0.29
C VAL A 121 -8.19 -4.61 0.25
N ALA A 122 -7.32 -4.36 1.21
CA ALA A 122 -6.98 -3.01 1.67
C ALA A 122 -5.50 -2.74 1.39
N VAL A 123 -5.23 -1.57 0.83
CA VAL A 123 -3.87 -1.08 0.59
C VAL A 123 -3.48 -0.21 1.77
N MET A 124 -2.37 -0.53 2.41
CA MET A 124 -1.93 0.15 3.64
C MET A 124 -0.65 0.95 3.42
N CYS A 125 -0.67 2.18 3.90
CA CYS A 125 0.52 3.01 4.09
C CYS A 125 0.65 3.41 5.56
N SER A 126 1.62 4.27 5.87
CA SER A 126 1.87 4.72 7.25
C SER A 126 1.08 5.98 7.66
N GLU A 127 0.48 6.68 6.70
CA GLU A 127 -0.19 7.94 6.95
C GLU A 127 -1.53 7.77 7.66
N ALA A 128 -1.96 8.82 8.39
CA ALA A 128 -3.27 8.83 9.02
C ALA A 128 -4.40 9.14 8.03
N VAL A 129 -4.10 9.93 7.01
CA VAL A 129 -5.07 10.43 6.03
C VAL A 129 -4.66 10.03 4.62
N TRP A 130 -5.63 9.58 3.83
CA TRP A 130 -5.37 9.02 2.49
C TRP A 130 -4.71 10.00 1.52
N TRP A 131 -4.99 11.29 1.65
CA TRP A 131 -4.44 12.29 0.71
C TRP A 131 -2.97 12.62 0.97
N ARG A 132 -2.37 12.09 2.02
CA ARG A 132 -0.92 12.19 2.27
C ARG A 132 -0.16 10.92 1.91
N CYS A 133 -0.86 9.90 1.55
CA CYS A 133 -0.26 8.62 1.16
C CYS A 133 0.45 8.69 -0.19
#